data_a74ba6b1c866d6c8685d6b774e1a67fc
#
_entry.id   a74ba6b1c866d6c8685d6b774e1a67fc
#
_cell.length_a   1.000
_cell.length_b   1.000
_cell.length_c   1.000
_cell.angle_alpha   90.00
_cell.angle_beta   90.00
_cell.angle_gamma   90.00
#
_symmetry.space_group_name_H-M   'P 1'
#
loop_
_entity.id
_entity.type
_entity.pdbx_description
1 polymer ?
#
loop_
_entity_poly.entity_id
_entity_poly.type
_entity_poly.pdbx_seq_one_letter_code
_entity_poly.pdbx_strand_id
1 'polypeptide(L)'
;KYSVGIIGLGRMGSTIDDEGHPSVILPYSIAAACKASNNLELIAGADLSNEKREQFKNKWDINSVYENYETMIKEENPEIVAICTKADVHSEIGIKVSNLNVPMIYLEKAIACSLKESDLLKSTCLKNKTIFNTGVMRRFDSVYNTVHKLINSGAIGTLESIIQYAHTTLLHGHIHSIDTISFLNNDTKIKGIRGHLSTSPAPWEPL
;
A
#
# COMPACT_ATOMS: atom_id res chain seq x y z
N LYS A 1 -13.03 -4.81 -16.95
CA LYS A 1 -11.77 -4.54 -16.21
C LYS A 1 -11.90 -3.17 -15.55
N TYR A 2 -11.36 -3.04 -14.36
CA TYR A 2 -11.27 -1.75 -13.69
C TYR A 2 -10.06 -0.98 -14.21
N SER A 3 -10.25 0.27 -14.59
CA SER A 3 -9.19 1.18 -15.01
C SER A 3 -8.38 1.67 -13.81
N VAL A 4 -7.04 1.62 -13.92
CA VAL A 4 -6.11 1.95 -12.83
C VAL A 4 -5.17 3.07 -13.24
N GLY A 5 -5.15 4.17 -12.47
CA GLY A 5 -4.13 5.21 -12.53
C GLY A 5 -3.18 5.10 -11.33
N ILE A 6 -1.88 5.33 -11.53
CA ILE A 6 -0.87 5.26 -10.48
C ILE A 6 -0.28 6.64 -10.18
N ILE A 7 -0.23 7.02 -8.91
CA ILE A 7 0.44 8.23 -8.41
C ILE A 7 1.71 7.80 -7.67
N GLY A 8 2.87 8.25 -8.14
CA GLY A 8 4.19 7.82 -7.66
C GLY A 8 4.70 6.61 -8.42
N LEU A 9 5.54 6.86 -9.43
CA LEU A 9 6.05 5.87 -10.38
C LEU A 9 7.41 5.29 -9.97
N GLY A 10 7.72 5.35 -8.67
CA GLY A 10 8.91 4.75 -8.07
C GLY A 10 8.78 3.23 -7.85
N ARG A 11 9.51 2.73 -6.85
CA ARG A 11 9.63 1.28 -6.56
C ARG A 11 8.29 0.56 -6.54
N MET A 12 7.40 0.90 -5.60
CA MET A 12 6.12 0.19 -5.42
C MET A 12 5.14 0.45 -6.56
N GLY A 13 5.17 1.64 -7.17
CA GLY A 13 4.33 1.95 -8.32
C GLY A 13 4.74 1.21 -9.59
N SER A 14 6.06 1.00 -9.82
CA SER A 14 6.56 0.60 -11.14
C SER A 14 7.80 -0.30 -11.18
N THR A 15 8.84 -0.06 -10.35
CA THR A 15 10.19 -0.56 -10.66
C THR A 15 10.74 -1.62 -9.72
N ILE A 16 10.11 -1.93 -8.60
CA ILE A 16 10.62 -2.88 -7.60
C ILE A 16 10.83 -4.29 -8.17
N ASP A 17 10.08 -4.66 -9.19
CA ASP A 17 10.22 -5.96 -9.87
C ASP A 17 11.59 -6.11 -10.56
N ASP A 18 12.26 -5.00 -10.88
CA ASP A 18 13.57 -5.01 -11.55
C ASP A 18 14.72 -5.27 -10.57
N GLU A 19 14.49 -5.19 -9.26
CA GLU A 19 15.53 -5.37 -8.24
C GLU A 19 15.99 -6.81 -8.09
N GLY A 20 15.27 -7.76 -8.70
CA GLY A 20 15.72 -9.15 -8.86
C GLY A 20 15.95 -9.93 -7.56
N HIS A 21 15.33 -9.54 -6.45
CA HIS A 21 15.53 -10.23 -5.18
C HIS A 21 14.86 -11.61 -5.20
N PRO A 22 15.59 -12.71 -4.93
CA PRO A 22 15.06 -14.08 -5.06
C PRO A 22 13.90 -14.44 -4.11
N SER A 23 13.66 -13.61 -3.08
CA SER A 23 12.53 -13.79 -2.16
C SER A 23 11.28 -13.01 -2.56
N VAL A 24 11.32 -12.25 -3.66
CA VAL A 24 10.17 -11.49 -4.14
C VAL A 24 9.34 -12.34 -5.07
N ILE A 25 8.10 -12.61 -4.67
CA ILE A 25 7.11 -13.25 -5.52
C ILE A 25 6.53 -12.20 -6.46
N LEU A 26 6.77 -12.37 -7.76
CA LEU A 26 6.26 -11.49 -8.80
C LEU A 26 4.81 -11.84 -9.19
N PRO A 27 3.98 -10.87 -9.57
CA PRO A 27 4.25 -9.43 -9.68
C PRO A 27 4.22 -8.72 -8.31
N TYR A 28 5.12 -7.76 -8.08
CA TYR A 28 5.23 -7.05 -6.81
C TYR A 28 4.86 -5.56 -6.89
N SER A 29 5.23 -4.86 -7.97
CA SER A 29 4.76 -3.48 -8.19
C SER A 29 3.28 -3.45 -8.59
N ILE A 30 2.64 -2.31 -8.33
CA ILE A 30 1.24 -2.10 -8.73
C ILE A 30 1.08 -2.19 -10.24
N ALA A 31 1.99 -1.62 -11.02
CA ALA A 31 1.96 -1.71 -12.47
C ALA A 31 2.05 -3.17 -12.96
N ALA A 32 2.97 -3.96 -12.41
CA ALA A 32 3.10 -5.39 -12.73
C ALA A 32 1.83 -6.18 -12.33
N ALA A 33 1.27 -5.89 -11.15
CA ALA A 33 0.04 -6.51 -10.69
C ALA A 33 -1.16 -6.20 -11.62
N CYS A 34 -1.26 -4.96 -12.12
CA CYS A 34 -2.27 -4.59 -13.10
C CYS A 34 -2.11 -5.39 -14.40
N LYS A 35 -0.89 -5.53 -14.91
CA LYS A 35 -0.60 -6.29 -16.15
C LYS A 35 -0.84 -7.80 -15.99
N ALA A 36 -0.62 -8.34 -14.79
CA ALA A 36 -0.85 -9.76 -14.50
C ALA A 36 -2.33 -10.11 -14.24
N SER A 37 -3.16 -9.12 -13.91
CA SER A 37 -4.57 -9.34 -13.58
C SER A 37 -5.47 -9.27 -14.80
N ASN A 38 -6.38 -10.25 -14.92
CA ASN A 38 -7.44 -10.20 -15.93
C ASN A 38 -8.53 -9.16 -15.64
N ASN A 39 -8.57 -8.64 -14.41
CA ASN A 39 -9.63 -7.73 -13.94
C ASN A 39 -9.19 -6.26 -13.89
N LEU A 40 -7.89 -5.98 -14.08
CA LEU A 40 -7.35 -4.64 -14.03
C LEU A 40 -6.81 -4.22 -15.41
N GLU A 41 -6.81 -2.91 -15.64
CA GLU A 41 -6.25 -2.27 -16.81
C GLU A 41 -5.45 -1.04 -16.38
N LEU A 42 -4.14 -1.09 -16.54
CA LEU A 42 -3.27 0.05 -16.28
C LEU A 42 -3.45 1.06 -17.42
N ILE A 43 -3.96 2.26 -17.10
CA ILE A 43 -4.27 3.27 -18.12
C ILE A 43 -3.39 4.51 -18.05
N ALA A 44 -2.92 4.91 -16.85
CA ALA A 44 -2.19 6.16 -16.67
C ALA A 44 -1.23 6.11 -15.48
N GLY A 45 -0.27 7.06 -15.48
CA GLY A 45 0.62 7.26 -14.35
C GLY A 45 0.99 8.72 -14.13
N ALA A 46 1.22 9.12 -12.87
CA ALA A 46 1.64 10.46 -12.50
C ALA A 46 2.84 10.44 -11.55
N ASP A 47 3.86 11.24 -11.86
CA ASP A 47 5.01 11.49 -10.99
C ASP A 47 5.59 12.89 -11.30
N LEU A 48 6.12 13.57 -10.30
CA LEU A 48 6.77 14.86 -10.48
C LEU A 48 8.06 14.76 -11.33
N SER A 49 8.76 13.62 -11.27
CA SER A 49 9.98 13.36 -12.04
C SER A 49 9.65 13.00 -13.49
N ASN A 50 10.16 13.79 -14.43
CA ASN A 50 10.06 13.48 -15.86
C ASN A 50 10.75 12.16 -16.21
N GLU A 51 11.90 11.87 -15.60
CA GLU A 51 12.63 10.62 -15.82
C GLU A 51 11.78 9.39 -15.48
N LYS A 52 11.10 9.40 -14.32
CA LYS A 52 10.21 8.30 -13.92
C LYS A 52 8.99 8.16 -14.85
N ARG A 53 8.44 9.27 -15.33
CA ARG A 53 7.35 9.26 -16.31
C ARG A 53 7.77 8.59 -17.62
N GLU A 54 8.93 8.97 -18.15
CA GLU A 54 9.46 8.36 -19.38
C GLU A 54 9.83 6.88 -19.18
N GLN A 55 10.43 6.53 -18.05
CA GLN A 55 10.69 5.12 -17.71
C GLN A 55 9.41 4.31 -17.62
N PHE A 56 8.39 4.83 -16.94
CA PHE A 56 7.08 4.17 -16.81
C PHE A 56 6.40 3.98 -18.16
N LYS A 57 6.38 5.03 -18.99
CA LYS A 57 5.83 5.02 -20.34
C LYS A 57 6.44 3.91 -21.18
N ASN A 58 7.77 3.84 -21.23
CA ASN A 58 8.50 2.87 -22.02
C ASN A 58 8.37 1.44 -21.49
N LYS A 59 8.39 1.26 -20.17
CA LYS A 59 8.34 -0.06 -19.55
C LYS A 59 6.97 -0.71 -19.67
N TRP A 60 5.90 0.06 -19.50
CA TRP A 60 4.54 -0.47 -19.43
C TRP A 60 3.71 -0.25 -20.69
N ASP A 61 4.26 0.42 -21.69
CA ASP A 61 3.57 0.84 -22.93
C ASP A 61 2.30 1.65 -22.62
N ILE A 62 2.47 2.69 -21.77
CA ILE A 62 1.41 3.62 -21.33
C ILE A 62 1.79 5.04 -21.76
N ASN A 63 1.03 5.61 -22.70
CA ASN A 63 1.30 6.97 -23.20
C ASN A 63 0.76 8.07 -22.28
N SER A 64 -0.27 7.79 -21.49
CA SER A 64 -0.92 8.70 -20.56
C SER A 64 -0.08 8.87 -19.30
N VAL A 65 0.92 9.76 -19.34
CA VAL A 65 1.78 10.09 -18.22
C VAL A 65 1.71 11.57 -17.89
N TYR A 66 1.62 11.91 -16.60
CA TYR A 66 1.30 13.24 -16.10
C TYR A 66 2.27 13.69 -15.03
N GLU A 67 2.59 14.99 -14.99
CA GLU A 67 3.27 15.57 -13.84
C GLU A 67 2.31 15.80 -12.68
N ASN A 68 1.09 16.24 -13.00
CA ASN A 68 0.04 16.53 -12.04
C ASN A 68 -1.01 15.42 -12.04
N TYR A 69 -1.17 14.74 -10.90
CA TYR A 69 -2.12 13.64 -10.75
C TYR A 69 -3.59 14.11 -10.79
N GLU A 70 -3.90 15.34 -10.42
CA GLU A 70 -5.27 15.86 -10.52
C GLU A 70 -5.69 16.00 -11.99
N THR A 71 -4.75 16.41 -12.86
CA THR A 71 -4.94 16.42 -14.31
C THR A 71 -5.15 15.01 -14.84
N MET A 72 -4.30 14.05 -14.44
CA MET A 72 -4.46 12.64 -14.78
C MET A 72 -5.86 12.13 -14.42
N ILE A 73 -6.32 12.38 -13.20
CA ILE A 73 -7.63 11.92 -12.74
C ILE A 73 -8.77 12.53 -13.57
N LYS A 74 -8.68 13.81 -13.89
CA LYS A 74 -9.72 14.52 -14.66
C LYS A 74 -9.81 14.07 -16.13
N GLU A 75 -8.66 13.79 -16.74
CA GLU A 75 -8.60 13.43 -18.16
C GLU A 75 -8.86 11.95 -18.39
N GLU A 76 -8.32 11.07 -17.54
CA GLU A 76 -8.38 9.62 -17.72
C GLU A 76 -9.54 8.97 -16.94
N ASN A 77 -10.09 9.65 -15.94
CA ASN A 77 -11.20 9.20 -15.10
C ASN A 77 -11.05 7.74 -14.59
N PRO A 78 -9.92 7.39 -13.94
CA PRO A 78 -9.67 6.03 -13.48
C PRO A 78 -10.67 5.60 -12.41
N GLU A 79 -11.09 4.32 -12.45
CA GLU A 79 -11.95 3.73 -11.41
C GLU A 79 -11.17 3.43 -10.12
N ILE A 80 -9.88 3.12 -10.26
CA ILE A 80 -8.96 2.90 -9.14
C ILE A 80 -7.78 3.85 -9.28
N VAL A 81 -7.44 4.54 -8.19
CA VAL A 81 -6.18 5.27 -8.08
C VAL A 81 -5.29 4.59 -7.04
N ALA A 82 -4.12 4.15 -7.47
CA ALA A 82 -3.09 3.61 -6.60
C ALA A 82 -2.09 4.72 -6.21
N ILE A 83 -1.91 4.98 -4.92
CA ILE A 83 -1.01 6.01 -4.39
C ILE A 83 0.22 5.32 -3.81
N CYS A 84 1.37 5.48 -4.48
CA CYS A 84 2.65 4.85 -4.18
C CYS A 84 3.77 5.87 -3.94
N THR A 85 3.40 7.03 -3.40
CA THR A 85 4.32 8.12 -3.05
C THR A 85 5.04 7.86 -1.73
N LYS A 86 5.61 8.88 -1.11
CA LYS A 86 6.14 8.80 0.26
C LYS A 86 5.02 8.94 1.28
N ALA A 87 5.21 8.32 2.46
CA ALA A 87 4.19 8.28 3.52
C ALA A 87 3.77 9.66 4.05
N ASP A 88 4.66 10.63 4.00
CA ASP A 88 4.42 12.01 4.47
C ASP A 88 3.35 12.78 3.68
N VAL A 89 3.09 12.37 2.44
CA VAL A 89 2.06 12.99 1.58
C VAL A 89 0.86 12.06 1.31
N HIS A 90 0.86 10.85 1.83
CA HIS A 90 -0.18 9.85 1.55
C HIS A 90 -1.58 10.33 1.92
N SER A 91 -1.77 10.83 3.14
CA SER A 91 -3.11 11.26 3.61
C SER A 91 -3.61 12.46 2.83
N GLU A 92 -2.74 13.43 2.52
CA GLU A 92 -3.11 14.61 1.74
C GLU A 92 -3.57 14.21 0.33
N ILE A 93 -2.78 13.39 -0.37
CA ILE A 93 -3.13 12.91 -1.72
C ILE A 93 -4.40 12.07 -1.68
N GLY A 94 -4.52 11.15 -0.72
CA GLY A 94 -5.71 10.30 -0.58
C GLY A 94 -7.00 11.10 -0.35
N ILE A 95 -6.94 12.16 0.47
CA ILE A 95 -8.06 13.07 0.69
C ILE A 95 -8.43 13.81 -0.61
N LYS A 96 -7.45 14.34 -1.34
CA LYS A 96 -7.69 15.04 -2.60
C LYS A 96 -8.27 14.10 -3.65
N VAL A 97 -7.72 12.89 -3.80
CA VAL A 97 -8.23 11.87 -4.73
C VAL A 97 -9.68 11.49 -4.41
N SER A 98 -10.00 11.29 -3.13
CA SER A 98 -11.38 11.03 -2.69
C SER A 98 -12.33 12.20 -3.00
N ASN A 99 -11.87 13.45 -2.83
CA ASN A 99 -12.64 14.64 -3.15
C ASN A 99 -12.84 14.87 -4.67
N LEU A 100 -12.01 14.23 -5.50
CA LEU A 100 -12.19 14.18 -6.96
C LEU A 100 -13.17 13.08 -7.40
N ASN A 101 -13.87 12.44 -6.44
CA ASN A 101 -14.86 11.38 -6.65
C ASN A 101 -14.31 10.12 -7.31
N VAL A 102 -13.03 9.80 -7.09
CA VAL A 102 -12.47 8.50 -7.50
C VAL A 102 -13.15 7.40 -6.70
N PRO A 103 -13.72 6.37 -7.36
CA PRO A 103 -14.50 5.34 -6.67
C PRO A 103 -13.68 4.50 -5.69
N MET A 104 -12.43 4.18 -6.05
CA MET A 104 -11.58 3.27 -5.27
C MET A 104 -10.16 3.79 -5.14
N ILE A 105 -9.61 3.72 -3.94
CA ILE A 105 -8.23 4.09 -3.63
C ILE A 105 -7.49 2.88 -3.06
N TYR A 106 -6.36 2.54 -3.66
CA TYR A 106 -5.32 1.75 -3.05
C TYR A 106 -4.21 2.71 -2.56
N LEU A 107 -3.88 2.67 -1.28
CA LEU A 107 -2.86 3.53 -0.69
C LEU A 107 -1.75 2.69 -0.08
N GLU A 108 -0.51 2.94 -0.48
CA GLU A 108 0.63 2.31 0.15
C GLU A 108 0.73 2.65 1.64
N LYS A 109 1.36 1.74 2.39
CA LYS A 109 1.64 1.93 3.82
C LYS A 109 2.87 2.89 3.99
N ALA A 110 2.98 3.68 5.03
CA ALA A 110 1.96 4.00 6.02
C ALA A 110 0.94 4.98 5.46
N ILE A 111 -0.33 4.82 5.86
CA ILE A 111 -1.44 5.62 5.30
C ILE A 111 -1.39 7.10 5.70
N ALA A 112 -0.69 7.42 6.80
CA ALA A 112 -0.56 8.77 7.35
C ALA A 112 0.59 8.81 8.36
N CYS A 113 1.08 10.01 8.68
CA CYS A 113 2.10 10.24 9.69
C CYS A 113 1.52 10.57 11.08
N SER A 114 0.20 10.72 11.20
CA SER A 114 -0.49 10.95 12.47
C SER A 114 -1.90 10.33 12.49
N LEU A 115 -2.43 10.07 13.70
CA LEU A 115 -3.81 9.61 13.87
C LEU A 115 -4.81 10.65 13.34
N LYS A 116 -4.55 11.93 13.52
CA LYS A 116 -5.41 13.02 13.03
C LYS A 116 -5.56 12.97 11.50
N GLU A 117 -4.44 12.79 10.79
CA GLU A 117 -4.45 12.64 9.33
C GLU A 117 -5.18 11.37 8.89
N SER A 118 -4.92 10.26 9.56
CA SER A 118 -5.58 8.98 9.32
C SER A 118 -7.11 9.07 9.50
N ASP A 119 -7.55 9.70 10.58
CA ASP A 119 -8.99 9.89 10.86
C ASP A 119 -9.65 10.81 9.83
N LEU A 120 -8.94 11.87 9.39
CA LEU A 120 -9.44 12.77 8.35
C LEU A 120 -9.55 12.04 7.00
N LEU A 121 -8.55 11.26 6.61
CA LEU A 121 -8.60 10.44 5.39
C LEU A 121 -9.78 9.47 5.42
N LYS A 122 -9.90 8.71 6.52
CA LYS A 122 -11.01 7.76 6.72
C LYS A 122 -12.37 8.45 6.63
N SER A 123 -12.57 9.55 7.34
CA SER A 123 -13.84 10.29 7.33
C SER A 123 -14.17 10.86 5.96
N THR A 124 -13.17 11.33 5.20
CA THR A 124 -13.35 11.82 3.84
C THR A 124 -13.76 10.70 2.89
N CYS A 125 -13.08 9.55 2.93
CA CYS A 125 -13.46 8.39 2.10
C CYS A 125 -14.87 7.91 2.42
N LEU A 126 -15.25 7.84 3.69
CA LEU A 126 -16.62 7.47 4.10
C LEU A 126 -17.66 8.46 3.58
N LYS A 127 -17.41 9.78 3.73
CA LYS A 127 -18.30 10.84 3.25
C LYS A 127 -18.51 10.76 1.73
N ASN A 128 -17.44 10.54 0.97
CA ASN A 128 -17.46 10.50 -0.48
C ASN A 128 -17.83 9.12 -1.04
N LYS A 129 -18.05 8.12 -0.17
CA LYS A 129 -18.29 6.71 -0.53
C LYS A 129 -17.14 6.09 -1.35
N THR A 130 -15.93 6.61 -1.17
CA THR A 130 -14.72 6.04 -1.78
C THR A 130 -14.35 4.74 -1.07
N ILE A 131 -14.22 3.66 -1.82
CA ILE A 131 -13.70 2.38 -1.30
C ILE A 131 -12.20 2.54 -1.08
N PHE A 132 -11.72 2.22 0.12
CA PHE A 132 -10.34 2.41 0.51
C PHE A 132 -9.68 1.10 0.91
N ASN A 133 -8.50 0.82 0.37
CA ASN A 133 -7.65 -0.28 0.76
C ASN A 133 -6.19 0.18 0.92
N THR A 134 -5.40 -0.54 1.72
CA THR A 134 -4.00 -0.19 2.00
C THR A 134 -3.05 -1.37 1.82
N GLY A 135 -1.77 -1.08 1.59
CA GLY A 135 -0.70 -2.00 1.22
C GLY A 135 -0.23 -2.99 2.29
N VAL A 136 -1.13 -3.56 3.10
CA VAL A 136 -0.80 -4.63 4.06
C VAL A 136 -1.03 -6.01 3.42
N MET A 137 -0.15 -6.39 2.52
CA MET A 137 -0.33 -7.52 1.59
C MET A 137 -0.38 -8.90 2.26
N ARG A 138 0.21 -9.10 3.44
CA ARG A 138 0.30 -10.42 4.10
C ARG A 138 -1.06 -11.03 4.40
N ARG A 139 -2.10 -10.21 4.60
CA ARG A 139 -3.50 -10.66 4.75
C ARG A 139 -4.03 -11.41 3.54
N PHE A 140 -3.45 -11.18 2.36
CA PHE A 140 -3.86 -11.79 1.09
C PHE A 140 -2.94 -12.93 0.65
N ASP A 141 -1.82 -13.15 1.37
CA ASP A 141 -0.88 -14.21 1.07
C ASP A 141 -1.40 -15.57 1.52
N SER A 142 -1.22 -16.59 0.68
CA SER A 142 -1.75 -17.94 0.89
C SER A 142 -1.14 -18.63 2.12
N VAL A 143 0.14 -18.37 2.43
CA VAL A 143 0.82 -18.95 3.59
C VAL A 143 0.23 -18.39 4.89
N TYR A 144 0.12 -17.05 4.99
CA TYR A 144 -0.47 -16.41 6.18
C TYR A 144 -1.95 -16.79 6.35
N ASN A 145 -2.70 -16.91 5.27
CA ASN A 145 -4.09 -17.39 5.31
C ASN A 145 -4.18 -18.85 5.78
N THR A 146 -3.23 -19.71 5.39
CA THR A 146 -3.17 -21.09 5.88
C THR A 146 -2.89 -21.13 7.38
N VAL A 147 -1.93 -20.34 7.87
CA VAL A 147 -1.63 -20.22 9.30
C VAL A 147 -2.87 -19.74 10.07
N HIS A 148 -3.54 -18.70 9.57
CA HIS A 148 -4.76 -18.18 10.19
C HIS A 148 -5.87 -19.23 10.28
N LYS A 149 -6.08 -20.03 9.22
CA LYS A 149 -7.03 -21.15 9.21
C LYS A 149 -6.67 -22.23 10.23
N LEU A 150 -5.38 -22.60 10.34
CA LEU A 150 -4.92 -23.60 11.32
C LEU A 150 -5.13 -23.13 12.76
N ILE A 151 -4.87 -21.86 13.06
CA ILE A 151 -5.16 -21.27 14.37
C ILE A 151 -6.66 -21.37 14.67
N ASN A 152 -7.50 -20.93 13.74
CA ASN A 152 -8.95 -20.87 13.95
C ASN A 152 -9.62 -22.25 14.00
N SER A 153 -9.04 -23.26 13.37
CA SER A 153 -9.52 -24.64 13.46
C SER A 153 -9.11 -25.35 14.76
N GLY A 154 -8.31 -24.71 15.63
CA GLY A 154 -7.79 -25.31 16.85
C GLY A 154 -6.65 -26.30 16.63
N ALA A 155 -6.05 -26.36 15.44
CA ALA A 155 -4.98 -27.30 15.11
C ALA A 155 -3.75 -27.17 16.01
N ILE A 156 -3.51 -25.98 16.58
CA ILE A 156 -2.45 -25.70 17.54
C ILE A 156 -2.96 -25.51 18.99
N GLY A 157 -4.23 -25.81 19.25
CA GLY A 157 -4.90 -25.49 20.50
C GLY A 157 -5.25 -23.99 20.63
N THR A 158 -5.34 -23.51 21.87
CA THR A 158 -5.61 -22.10 22.14
C THR A 158 -4.39 -21.24 21.82
N LEU A 159 -4.57 -20.17 21.06
CA LEU A 159 -3.51 -19.19 20.80
C LEU A 159 -3.26 -18.38 22.08
N GLU A 160 -2.07 -18.53 22.68
CA GLU A 160 -1.68 -17.82 23.90
C GLU A 160 -0.72 -16.66 23.62
N SER A 161 0.17 -16.81 22.66
CA SER A 161 1.15 -15.78 22.32
C SER A 161 1.57 -15.84 20.84
N ILE A 162 1.94 -14.68 20.30
CA ILE A 162 2.59 -14.55 18.99
C ILE A 162 3.90 -13.79 19.21
N ILE A 163 5.03 -14.38 18.81
CA ILE A 163 6.33 -13.73 18.89
C ILE A 163 6.85 -13.55 17.48
N GLN A 164 7.22 -12.32 17.14
CA GLN A 164 7.77 -11.98 15.84
C GLN A 164 9.09 -11.24 16.00
N TYR A 165 10.12 -11.73 15.35
CA TYR A 165 11.42 -11.07 15.26
C TYR A 165 11.55 -10.45 13.86
N ALA A 166 11.92 -9.15 13.81
CA ALA A 166 12.22 -8.47 12.57
C ALA A 166 13.25 -7.36 12.83
N HIS A 167 14.13 -7.15 11.86
CA HIS A 167 15.13 -6.10 11.89
C HIS A 167 14.72 -5.00 10.89
N THR A 168 13.87 -4.11 11.35
CA THR A 168 13.30 -3.05 10.51
C THR A 168 12.73 -1.93 11.39
N THR A 169 12.37 -0.79 10.80
CA THR A 169 11.76 0.31 11.53
C THR A 169 10.26 0.15 11.72
N LEU A 170 9.71 0.93 12.66
CA LEU A 170 8.30 0.85 13.03
C LEU A 170 7.37 1.09 11.84
N LEU A 171 7.55 2.19 11.11
CA LEU A 171 6.65 2.59 10.02
C LEU A 171 6.98 1.93 8.68
N HIS A 172 8.20 1.42 8.49
CA HIS A 172 8.57 0.80 7.23
C HIS A 172 8.25 -0.70 7.19
N GLY A 173 8.76 -1.47 8.11
CA GLY A 173 8.62 -2.93 8.10
C GLY A 173 7.77 -3.48 9.24
N HIS A 174 7.87 -2.93 10.47
CA HIS A 174 7.08 -3.42 11.60
C HIS A 174 5.58 -3.18 11.46
N ILE A 175 5.14 -2.24 10.60
CA ILE A 175 3.72 -2.10 10.27
C ILE A 175 3.14 -3.40 9.72
N HIS A 176 3.89 -4.12 8.88
CA HIS A 176 3.48 -5.44 8.39
C HIS A 176 3.46 -6.49 9.51
N SER A 177 4.37 -6.39 10.48
CA SER A 177 4.41 -7.28 11.64
C SER A 177 3.20 -7.09 12.54
N ILE A 178 2.89 -5.84 12.87
CA ILE A 178 1.74 -5.47 13.70
C ILE A 178 0.44 -5.91 13.02
N ASP A 179 0.31 -5.66 11.72
CA ASP A 179 -0.86 -6.08 10.95
C ASP A 179 -0.98 -7.62 10.90
N THR A 180 0.13 -8.34 10.71
CA THR A 180 0.13 -9.81 10.73
C THR A 180 -0.31 -10.36 12.08
N ILE A 181 0.19 -9.81 13.19
CA ILE A 181 -0.23 -10.20 14.54
C ILE A 181 -1.72 -9.95 14.74
N SER A 182 -2.21 -8.78 14.32
CA SER A 182 -3.63 -8.45 14.38
C SER A 182 -4.48 -9.44 13.58
N PHE A 183 -4.09 -9.71 12.34
CA PHE A 183 -4.77 -10.66 11.45
C PHE A 183 -4.83 -12.07 12.05
N LEU A 184 -3.70 -12.60 12.52
CA LEU A 184 -3.65 -13.93 13.12
C LEU A 184 -4.45 -14.04 14.41
N ASN A 185 -4.66 -12.94 15.10
CA ASN A 185 -5.50 -12.83 16.29
C ASN A 185 -6.94 -12.34 16.00
N ASN A 186 -7.43 -12.54 14.76
CA ASN A 186 -8.79 -12.19 14.33
C ASN A 186 -9.15 -10.71 14.54
N ASP A 187 -8.17 -9.82 14.42
CA ASP A 187 -8.33 -8.37 14.63
C ASP A 187 -8.96 -8.03 16.01
N THR A 188 -8.73 -8.89 17.00
CA THR A 188 -9.20 -8.67 18.37
C THR A 188 -8.69 -7.34 18.91
N LYS A 189 -9.55 -6.58 19.57
CA LYS A 189 -9.22 -5.26 20.11
C LYS A 189 -8.00 -5.31 21.04
N ILE A 190 -6.99 -4.52 20.75
CA ILE A 190 -5.78 -4.36 21.58
C ILE A 190 -6.17 -3.70 22.90
N LYS A 191 -5.80 -4.32 24.02
CA LYS A 191 -6.08 -3.82 25.38
C LYS A 191 -4.98 -2.93 25.92
N GLY A 192 -3.74 -3.10 25.44
CA GLY A 192 -2.61 -2.31 25.91
C GLY A 192 -1.39 -2.52 25.03
N ILE A 193 -0.54 -1.51 24.97
CA ILE A 193 0.73 -1.54 24.23
C ILE A 193 1.84 -1.09 25.17
N ARG A 194 2.96 -1.80 25.15
CA ARG A 194 4.22 -1.37 25.77
C ARG A 194 5.30 -1.43 24.72
N GLY A 195 6.14 -0.41 24.63
CA GLY A 195 7.21 -0.33 23.67
C GLY A 195 8.44 0.35 24.25
N HIS A 196 9.60 -0.02 23.75
CA HIS A 196 10.85 0.70 23.96
C HIS A 196 11.42 0.99 22.57
N LEU A 197 11.68 2.24 22.27
CA LEU A 197 12.33 2.66 21.04
C LEU A 197 13.75 3.08 21.36
N SER A 198 14.72 2.63 20.56
CA SER A 198 16.08 3.14 20.65
C SER A 198 16.08 4.64 20.37
N THR A 199 16.87 5.39 21.12
CA THR A 199 17.08 6.81 20.86
C THR A 199 18.09 7.08 19.74
N SER A 200 18.79 6.05 19.27
CA SER A 200 19.70 6.14 18.14
C SER A 200 18.95 5.78 16.85
N PRO A 201 18.94 6.67 15.85
CA PRO A 201 18.44 6.29 14.54
C PRO A 201 19.27 5.13 13.98
N ALA A 202 18.63 4.16 13.39
CA ALA A 202 19.33 3.09 12.71
C ALA A 202 20.11 3.68 11.52
N PRO A 203 21.41 3.36 11.36
CA PRO A 203 22.28 4.06 10.41
C PRO A 203 21.95 3.84 8.92
N TRP A 204 21.00 2.98 8.61
CA TRP A 204 20.54 2.66 7.24
C TRP A 204 19.14 3.20 6.91
N GLU A 205 18.57 4.03 7.77
CA GLU A 205 17.28 4.64 7.47
C GLU A 205 17.45 5.99 6.81
N PRO A 206 17.08 6.16 5.54
CA PRO A 206 16.82 7.49 5.03
C PRO A 206 15.60 8.05 5.77
N LEU A 207 15.78 9.20 6.36
CA LEU A 207 14.71 10.04 6.91
C LEU A 207 13.70 10.42 5.83
#